data_2aa2d0b8157eba3d95ab9169a2b31bba
#
_entry.id   2aa2d0b8157eba3d95ab9169a2b31bba
#
_cell.length_a   1.000
_cell.length_b   1.000
_cell.length_c   1.000
_cell.angle_alpha   90.00
_cell.angle_beta   90.00
_cell.angle_gamma   90.00
#
_symmetry.space_group_name_H-M   'P 1'
#
loop_
_entity.id
_entity.type
_entity.pdbx_description
1 polymer ?
#
loop_
_entity_poly.entity_id
_entity_poly.type
_entity_poly.pdbx_seq_one_letter_code
_entity_poly.pdbx_strand_id
1 'polypeptide(L)'
;MKSNNLFDMPAYNVQTEAGALDNFKNFGHLYCYGEAAPFGVEGNVFIFPNPRGGATQIRIAYNNSSRCLRTYNWSSKSWTNWVEI
;
A
#
# COMPACT_ATOMS: atom_id res chain seq x y z
N MET A 1 24.05 -10.45 3.66
CA MET A 1 23.73 -10.15 2.30
C MET A 1 22.31 -9.62 2.16
N LYS A 2 22.13 -8.70 1.26
CA LYS A 2 20.85 -8.07 1.11
C LYS A 2 20.15 -8.57 -0.16
N SER A 3 18.89 -8.93 0.00
CA SER A 3 18.06 -9.29 -1.13
C SER A 3 17.25 -8.11 -1.60
N ASN A 4 16.92 -8.09 -2.89
CA ASN A 4 16.10 -7.03 -3.48
C ASN A 4 14.68 -7.47 -3.78
N ASN A 5 14.30 -8.67 -3.40
CA ASN A 5 12.93 -9.09 -3.67
C ASN A 5 11.98 -8.64 -2.57
N LEU A 6 10.71 -8.67 -2.88
CA LEU A 6 9.67 -8.15 -2.02
C LEU A 6 9.69 -8.76 -0.61
N PHE A 7 10.00 -10.03 -0.51
CA PHE A 7 9.88 -10.76 0.75
C PHE A 7 11.05 -10.52 1.69
N ASP A 8 12.10 -9.89 1.19
CA ASP A 8 13.28 -9.62 2.00
C ASP A 8 13.33 -8.18 2.49
N MET A 9 12.30 -7.41 2.22
CA MET A 9 12.27 -6.02 2.65
C MET A 9 11.99 -5.95 4.15
N PRO A 10 12.65 -5.01 4.84
CA PRO A 10 12.36 -4.85 6.27
C PRO A 10 10.91 -4.45 6.47
N ALA A 11 10.29 -5.06 7.48
CA ALA A 11 8.88 -4.80 7.77
C ALA A 11 8.70 -3.58 8.67
N TYR A 12 9.72 -2.76 8.85
CA TYR A 12 9.60 -1.61 9.75
C TYR A 12 9.40 -0.28 9.03
N ASN A 13 9.07 -0.32 7.74
CA ASN A 13 8.58 0.88 7.09
C ASN A 13 7.11 1.03 7.49
N VAL A 14 6.85 1.92 8.43
CA VAL A 14 5.53 2.04 9.03
C VAL A 14 5.00 3.43 8.78
N GLN A 15 3.75 3.51 8.30
CA GLN A 15 3.09 4.78 8.02
C GLN A 15 1.88 4.93 8.91
N THR A 16 1.74 6.10 9.52
CA THR A 16 0.68 6.35 10.51
C THR A 16 -0.15 7.59 10.24
N GLU A 17 0.30 8.48 9.37
CA GLU A 17 -0.37 9.77 9.16
C GLU A 17 -1.36 9.69 8.01
N ALA A 18 -2.43 10.46 8.13
CA ALA A 18 -3.43 10.54 7.07
C ALA A 18 -2.77 10.94 5.75
N GLY A 19 -3.10 10.22 4.69
CA GLY A 19 -2.57 10.51 3.36
C GLY A 19 -1.17 9.99 3.10
N ALA A 20 -0.51 9.39 4.09
CA ALA A 20 0.88 8.95 3.91
C ALA A 20 1.02 7.93 2.80
N LEU A 21 0.04 7.06 2.61
CA LEU A 21 0.12 6.02 1.58
C LEU A 21 0.09 6.58 0.17
N ASP A 22 -0.35 7.82 -0.01
CA ASP A 22 -0.42 8.43 -1.34
C ASP A 22 0.95 8.59 -1.99
N ASN A 23 2.01 8.56 -1.19
CA ASN A 23 3.36 8.80 -1.67
C ASN A 23 4.06 7.53 -2.15
N PHE A 24 3.43 6.37 -2.02
CA PHE A 24 4.09 5.11 -2.30
C PHE A 24 3.56 4.47 -3.57
N LYS A 25 4.31 4.63 -4.66
CA LYS A 25 3.95 4.12 -5.98
C LYS A 25 4.97 3.15 -6.53
N ASN A 26 6.08 2.95 -5.81
CA ASN A 26 7.14 2.04 -6.23
C ASN A 26 6.92 0.65 -5.64
N PHE A 27 7.46 -0.36 -6.32
CA PHE A 27 7.33 -1.74 -5.89
C PHE A 27 7.88 -1.93 -4.48
N GLY A 28 7.09 -2.59 -3.63
CA GLY A 28 7.51 -2.88 -2.27
C GLY A 28 6.34 -3.13 -1.36
N HIS A 29 6.62 -3.07 -0.06
CA HIS A 29 5.57 -3.19 0.94
C HIS A 29 5.92 -2.37 2.17
N LEU A 30 4.88 -2.08 2.95
CA LEU A 30 5.02 -1.35 4.20
C LEU A 30 3.88 -1.77 5.13
N TYR A 31 3.95 -1.28 6.36
CA TYR A 31 2.88 -1.49 7.34
C TYR A 31 2.19 -0.17 7.62
N CYS A 32 0.89 -0.19 7.82
CA CYS A 32 0.15 1.03 8.17
C CYS A 32 -0.77 0.79 9.36
N TYR A 33 -0.92 1.83 10.20
CA TYR A 33 -1.93 1.83 11.25
C TYR A 33 -2.36 3.28 11.49
N GLY A 34 -3.34 3.46 12.39
CA GLY A 34 -3.83 4.78 12.71
C GLY A 34 -4.51 5.44 11.52
N GLU A 35 -4.23 6.72 11.33
CA GLU A 35 -4.89 7.51 10.29
C GLU A 35 -4.46 7.15 8.87
N ALA A 36 -3.34 6.46 8.72
CA ALA A 36 -2.91 6.00 7.41
C ALA A 36 -3.70 4.77 6.94
N ALA A 37 -4.29 4.02 7.86
CA ALA A 37 -4.88 2.72 7.53
C ALA A 37 -6.23 2.90 6.82
N PRO A 38 -6.39 2.28 5.64
CA PRO A 38 -7.69 2.36 4.95
C PRO A 38 -8.79 1.72 5.79
N PHE A 39 -9.93 2.40 5.86
CA PHE A 39 -11.08 2.00 6.68
C PHE A 39 -10.73 1.84 8.17
N GLY A 40 -9.61 2.44 8.60
CA GLY A 40 -9.18 2.33 9.99
C GLY A 40 -8.62 0.97 10.37
N VAL A 41 -8.34 0.10 9.42
CA VAL A 41 -7.90 -1.26 9.69
C VAL A 41 -6.43 -1.39 9.32
N GLU A 42 -5.59 -1.62 10.33
CA GLU A 42 -4.15 -1.72 10.12
C GLU A 42 -3.75 -3.02 9.43
N GLY A 43 -2.61 -2.97 8.77
CA GLY A 43 -2.09 -4.16 8.12
C GLY A 43 -0.94 -3.84 7.19
N ASN A 44 -0.58 -4.84 6.41
CA ASN A 44 0.47 -4.71 5.40
C ASN A 44 -0.11 -4.14 4.11
N VAL A 45 0.67 -3.25 3.49
CA VAL A 45 0.31 -2.69 2.19
C VAL A 45 1.36 -3.14 1.19
N PHE A 46 0.91 -3.75 0.11
CA PHE A 46 1.75 -4.19 -1.00
C PHE A 46 1.52 -3.26 -2.18
N ILE A 47 2.61 -2.84 -2.83
CA ILE A 47 2.56 -1.85 -3.89
C ILE A 47 3.10 -2.46 -5.17
N PHE A 48 2.31 -2.39 -6.23
CA PHE A 48 2.67 -2.94 -7.53
C PHE A 48 2.54 -1.83 -8.59
N PRO A 49 3.67 -1.28 -9.05
CA PRO A 49 3.62 -0.28 -10.11
C PRO A 49 3.33 -0.93 -11.46
N ASN A 50 2.81 -0.15 -12.39
CA ASN A 50 2.65 -0.62 -13.75
C ASN A 50 3.52 0.22 -14.70
N PRO A 51 3.76 -0.28 -15.94
CA PRO A 51 4.68 0.40 -16.85
C PRO A 51 4.22 1.78 -17.32
N ARG A 52 2.95 2.11 -17.14
CA ARG A 52 2.42 3.38 -17.58
C ARG A 52 2.50 4.46 -16.51
N GLY A 53 3.15 4.17 -15.39
CA GLY A 53 3.31 5.15 -14.33
C GLY A 53 2.25 5.10 -13.24
N GLY A 54 1.33 4.16 -13.34
CA GLY A 54 0.36 3.94 -12.27
C GLY A 54 0.85 2.93 -11.25
N ALA A 55 0.00 2.61 -10.28
CA ALA A 55 0.33 1.66 -9.23
C ALA A 55 -0.93 1.13 -8.61
N THR A 56 -0.84 -0.05 -8.02
CA THR A 56 -1.91 -0.64 -7.22
C THR A 56 -1.39 -0.85 -5.82
N GLN A 57 -2.19 -0.49 -4.83
CA GLN A 57 -1.90 -0.79 -3.43
C GLN A 57 -2.95 -1.75 -2.91
N ILE A 58 -2.50 -2.78 -2.19
CA ILE A 58 -3.38 -3.76 -1.57
C ILE A 58 -3.05 -3.80 -0.09
N ARG A 59 -4.04 -3.52 0.77
CA ARG A 59 -3.86 -3.65 2.21
C ARG A 59 -4.49 -4.96 2.67
N ILE A 60 -3.71 -5.76 3.37
CA ILE A 60 -4.17 -6.99 4.00
C ILE A 60 -4.12 -6.77 5.51
N ALA A 61 -5.26 -6.95 6.17
CA ALA A 61 -5.35 -6.70 7.61
C ALA A 61 -4.43 -7.64 8.37
N TYR A 62 -3.92 -7.14 9.49
CA TYR A 62 -2.91 -7.89 10.25
C TYR A 62 -3.49 -9.07 11.01
N ASN A 63 -4.76 -9.07 11.32
CA ASN A 63 -5.35 -10.08 12.20
C ASN A 63 -6.58 -10.77 11.64
N ASN A 64 -6.90 -10.54 10.35
CA ASN A 64 -8.00 -11.24 9.71
C ASN A 64 -7.79 -11.20 8.20
N SER A 65 -8.77 -11.66 7.45
CA SER A 65 -8.63 -11.75 6.00
C SER A 65 -9.19 -10.53 5.26
N SER A 66 -9.53 -9.48 5.97
CA SER A 66 -10.03 -8.25 5.34
C SER A 66 -8.95 -7.66 4.44
N ARG A 67 -9.33 -7.30 3.23
CA ARG A 67 -8.39 -6.72 2.29
C ARG A 67 -9.10 -5.72 1.39
N CYS A 68 -8.36 -4.74 0.96
CA CYS A 68 -8.88 -3.72 0.06
C CYS A 68 -7.78 -3.29 -0.90
N LEU A 69 -8.17 -2.68 -2.00
CA LEU A 69 -7.20 -2.18 -2.95
C LEU A 69 -7.64 -0.83 -3.50
N ARG A 70 -6.66 -0.12 -4.04
CA ARG A 70 -6.90 1.09 -4.80
C ARG A 70 -5.85 1.20 -5.90
N THR A 71 -6.10 2.05 -6.88
CA THR A 71 -5.22 2.22 -8.03
C THR A 71 -4.90 3.69 -8.21
N TYR A 72 -3.62 3.97 -8.50
CA TYR A 72 -3.20 5.29 -8.91
C TYR A 72 -3.32 5.40 -10.43
N ASN A 73 -4.13 6.33 -10.88
CA ASN A 73 -4.31 6.56 -12.30
C ASN A 73 -3.29 7.60 -12.75
N TRP A 74 -2.34 7.16 -13.59
CA TRP A 74 -1.27 8.04 -14.04
C TRP A 74 -1.81 9.21 -14.89
N SER A 75 -2.91 9.01 -15.59
CA SER A 75 -3.48 10.01 -16.47
C SER A 75 -4.13 11.14 -15.67
N SER A 76 -4.93 10.81 -14.67
CA SER A 76 -5.56 11.82 -13.80
C SER A 76 -4.67 12.22 -12.64
N LYS A 77 -3.60 11.47 -12.40
CA LYS A 77 -2.65 11.71 -11.31
C LYS A 77 -3.35 11.68 -9.95
N SER A 78 -4.23 10.71 -9.80
CA SER A 78 -4.99 10.58 -8.56
C SER A 78 -5.24 9.11 -8.23
N TRP A 79 -5.46 8.86 -6.94
CA TRP A 79 -5.82 7.54 -6.45
C TRP A 79 -7.33 7.33 -6.53
N THR A 80 -7.75 6.13 -6.86
CA THR A 80 -9.15 5.74 -6.70
C THR A 80 -9.44 5.60 -5.21
N ASN A 81 -10.72 5.48 -4.88
CA ASN A 81 -11.09 5.12 -3.51
C ASN A 81 -10.67 3.69 -3.21
N TRP A 82 -10.45 3.41 -1.93
CA TRP A 82 -10.21 2.05 -1.48
C TRP A 82 -11.49 1.23 -1.66
N VAL A 83 -11.35 0.00 -2.15
CA VAL A 83 -12.47 -0.92 -2.36
C VAL A 83 -12.12 -2.24 -1.71
N GLU A 84 -13.03 -2.77 -0.91
CA GLU A 84 -12.85 -4.10 -0.32
C GLU A 84 -13.00 -5.19 -1.37
N ILE A 85 -12.18 -6.22 -1.24
CA ILE A 85 -12.15 -7.32 -2.22
C ILE A 85 -12.21 -8.70 -1.57
#